data_c4271d5614fa08eae0d8a96b80fe21d4
#
_entry.id   c4271d5614fa08eae0d8a96b80fe21d4
#
_cell.length_a   1.000
_cell.length_b   1.000
_cell.length_c   1.000
_cell.angle_alpha   90.00
_cell.angle_beta   90.00
_cell.angle_gamma   90.00
#
_symmetry.space_group_name_H-M   'P 1'
#
loop_
_entity.id
_entity.type
_entity.pdbx_description
1 polymer ?
#
loop_
_entity_poly.entity_id
_entity_poly.type
_entity_poly.pdbx_seq_one_letter_code
_entity_poly.pdbx_strand_id
1 'polypeptide(L)'
;MAKFEIGDGNFDIEVGVDPDYEALEMKVGSYINAEGKVVRDAADAVGIVFKMEAIGSDVPANYPVALQGKTIVGYAVAIENVAAGRQSLNPDGVLTNLVETAASMTNGTQITEALLTSIGDVAFKTTYEKWVGEHSLSSENLSAWYIPTLSQLSAFMGTLFTMKGVSATGSEDFRNLPEFEFANGKMFDRETIATVNYASSTINNQSNVSGVRINVNNGVIDAQEAGIDVKGKANQQALCRPMITIFK
;
A
#
# COMPACT_ATOMS: atom_id res chain seq x y z
N MET A 1 -26.70 -14.19 24.23
CA MET A 1 -27.44 -13.46 25.28
C MET A 1 -26.60 -13.45 26.55
N ALA A 2 -26.22 -12.33 27.05
CA ALA A 2 -25.60 -12.18 28.36
C ALA A 2 -26.65 -11.63 29.32
N LYS A 3 -26.84 -12.29 30.49
CA LYS A 3 -27.74 -11.84 31.54
C LYS A 3 -26.92 -11.18 32.60
N PHE A 4 -27.32 -9.99 33.00
CA PHE A 4 -26.75 -9.26 34.17
C PHE A 4 -27.83 -9.10 35.22
N GLU A 5 -27.56 -9.54 36.45
CA GLU A 5 -28.40 -9.23 37.61
C GLU A 5 -27.88 -7.96 38.28
N ILE A 6 -28.73 -6.94 38.37
CA ILE A 6 -28.41 -5.69 39.06
C ILE A 6 -29.46 -5.49 40.17
N GLY A 7 -29.06 -5.77 41.42
CA GLY A 7 -29.91 -5.58 42.59
C GLY A 7 -31.09 -6.56 42.69
N ASP A 8 -32.07 -6.24 43.53
CA ASP A 8 -33.24 -7.08 43.81
C ASP A 8 -34.28 -7.13 42.65
N GLY A 9 -33.96 -6.62 41.50
CA GLY A 9 -34.80 -6.64 40.31
C GLY A 9 -34.11 -7.38 39.18
N ASN A 10 -34.71 -8.48 38.69
CA ASN A 10 -34.28 -9.12 37.45
C ASN A 10 -34.57 -8.19 36.30
N PHE A 11 -33.55 -7.54 35.78
CA PHE A 11 -33.58 -6.92 34.45
C PHE A 11 -32.92 -7.88 33.49
N ASP A 12 -33.72 -8.54 32.66
CA ASP A 12 -33.22 -9.20 31.45
C ASP A 12 -32.80 -8.11 30.47
N ILE A 13 -31.53 -7.74 30.48
CA ILE A 13 -30.95 -6.96 29.38
C ILE A 13 -30.65 -7.97 28.28
N GLU A 14 -31.53 -8.06 27.28
CA GLU A 14 -31.12 -8.62 26.01
C GLU A 14 -30.05 -7.67 25.43
N VAL A 15 -28.78 -8.02 25.60
CA VAL A 15 -27.75 -7.47 24.76
C VAL A 15 -28.00 -8.10 23.39
N GLY A 16 -28.85 -7.46 22.61
CA GLY A 16 -28.95 -7.78 21.18
C GLY A 16 -27.54 -7.69 20.61
N VAL A 17 -27.16 -8.66 19.81
CA VAL A 17 -26.03 -8.45 18.90
C VAL A 17 -26.37 -7.14 18.19
N ASP A 18 -25.50 -6.14 18.35
CA ASP A 18 -25.66 -4.86 17.68
C ASP A 18 -26.00 -5.17 16.23
N PRO A 19 -27.20 -4.81 15.74
CA PRO A 19 -27.58 -5.09 14.35
C PRO A 19 -26.63 -4.43 13.35
N ASP A 20 -25.79 -3.51 13.80
CA ASP A 20 -24.69 -2.94 13.03
C ASP A 20 -23.44 -3.85 12.94
N TYR A 21 -23.46 -5.05 13.52
CA TYR A 21 -22.43 -6.08 13.35
C TYR A 21 -22.66 -6.95 12.10
N GLU A 22 -23.38 -6.44 11.12
CA GLU A 22 -23.30 -7.01 9.79
C GLU A 22 -21.86 -6.86 9.31
N ALA A 23 -21.30 -7.97 8.79
CA ALA A 23 -19.96 -7.96 8.23
C ALA A 23 -19.90 -6.85 7.18
N LEU A 24 -19.09 -5.82 7.44
CA LEU A 24 -18.97 -4.67 6.55
C LEU A 24 -18.52 -5.18 5.18
N GLU A 25 -19.24 -4.80 4.15
CA GLU A 25 -18.87 -5.17 2.78
C GLU A 25 -17.60 -4.41 2.38
N MET A 26 -16.64 -5.16 1.84
CA MET A 26 -15.39 -4.58 1.36
C MET A 26 -15.63 -3.79 0.06
N LYS A 27 -15.16 -2.56 0.03
CA LYS A 27 -15.20 -1.66 -1.13
C LYS A 27 -13.98 -0.76 -1.17
N VAL A 28 -13.78 -0.05 -2.25
CA VAL A 28 -12.75 1.00 -2.31
C VAL A 28 -13.01 2.03 -1.20
N GLY A 29 -11.95 2.35 -0.44
CA GLY A 29 -12.01 3.20 0.74
C GLY A 29 -12.27 2.45 2.05
N SER A 30 -12.55 1.14 2.03
CA SER A 30 -12.68 0.35 3.26
C SER A 30 -11.34 0.23 3.97
N TYR A 31 -11.35 0.45 5.29
CA TYR A 31 -10.25 0.09 6.16
C TYR A 31 -10.23 -1.41 6.40
N ILE A 32 -9.04 -1.99 6.40
CA ILE A 32 -8.84 -3.40 6.74
C ILE A 32 -7.82 -3.56 7.87
N ASN A 33 -8.07 -4.50 8.77
CA ASN A 33 -7.14 -4.86 9.83
C ASN A 33 -6.17 -5.97 9.39
N ALA A 34 -5.26 -6.37 10.30
CA ALA A 34 -4.26 -7.40 10.04
C ALA A 34 -4.87 -8.80 9.73
N GLU A 35 -6.12 -9.03 10.08
CA GLU A 35 -6.86 -10.25 9.74
C GLU A 35 -7.56 -10.17 8.38
N GLY A 36 -7.45 -9.05 7.67
CA GLY A 36 -8.13 -8.81 6.38
C GLY A 36 -9.61 -8.51 6.50
N LYS A 37 -10.11 -8.23 7.71
CA LYS A 37 -11.50 -7.84 7.96
C LYS A 37 -11.67 -6.35 7.78
N VAL A 38 -12.81 -5.96 7.24
CA VAL A 38 -13.20 -4.54 7.17
C VAL A 38 -13.48 -4.03 8.59
N VAL A 39 -12.89 -2.89 8.92
CA VAL A 39 -13.07 -2.20 10.21
C VAL A 39 -13.60 -0.80 9.98
N ARG A 40 -14.27 -0.23 11.01
CA ARG A 40 -14.85 1.12 10.93
C ARG A 40 -13.86 2.20 11.34
N ASP A 41 -12.99 1.87 12.30
CA ASP A 41 -12.03 2.82 12.85
C ASP A 41 -10.67 2.67 12.17
N ALA A 42 -10.13 3.78 11.71
CA ALA A 42 -8.79 3.84 11.15
C ALA A 42 -7.70 3.44 12.17
N ALA A 43 -7.95 3.61 13.46
CA ALA A 43 -7.02 3.21 14.53
C ALA A 43 -6.78 1.70 14.58
N ASP A 44 -7.75 0.91 14.10
CA ASP A 44 -7.66 -0.56 14.03
C ASP A 44 -7.16 -1.05 12.66
N ALA A 45 -6.96 -0.14 11.71
CA ALA A 45 -6.61 -0.48 10.35
C ALA A 45 -5.10 -0.64 10.15
N VAL A 46 -4.74 -1.54 9.25
CA VAL A 46 -3.38 -1.65 8.71
C VAL A 46 -3.30 -1.17 7.26
N GLY A 47 -4.43 -1.14 6.56
CA GLY A 47 -4.49 -0.73 5.16
C GLY A 47 -5.85 -0.22 4.73
N ILE A 48 -5.85 0.40 3.56
CA ILE A 48 -7.04 0.94 2.90
C ILE A 48 -7.17 0.32 1.51
N VAL A 49 -8.34 -0.22 1.23
CA VAL A 49 -8.66 -0.83 -0.08
C VAL A 49 -8.72 0.25 -1.14
N PHE A 50 -7.92 0.14 -2.19
CA PHE A 50 -7.93 1.11 -3.30
C PHE A 50 -8.38 0.53 -4.64
N LYS A 51 -8.47 -0.79 -4.75
CA LYS A 51 -8.89 -1.49 -5.96
C LYS A 51 -9.59 -2.80 -5.60
N MET A 52 -10.69 -3.13 -6.30
CA MET A 52 -11.52 -4.31 -6.06
C MET A 52 -11.45 -5.35 -7.19
N GLU A 53 -10.45 -5.25 -8.04
CA GLU A 53 -10.22 -6.20 -9.15
C GLU A 53 -8.73 -6.36 -9.40
N ALA A 54 -8.32 -7.41 -10.11
CA ALA A 54 -6.93 -7.62 -10.47
C ALA A 54 -6.36 -6.47 -11.31
N ILE A 55 -5.12 -6.08 -11.02
CA ILE A 55 -4.42 -5.01 -11.74
C ILE A 55 -3.59 -5.63 -12.86
N GLY A 56 -3.88 -5.23 -14.08
CA GLY A 56 -3.13 -5.69 -15.26
C GLY A 56 -3.22 -7.21 -15.43
N SER A 57 -2.07 -7.86 -15.53
CA SER A 57 -1.93 -9.32 -15.67
C SER A 57 -1.62 -10.04 -14.34
N ASP A 58 -1.88 -9.39 -13.20
CA ASP A 58 -1.66 -10.02 -11.89
C ASP A 58 -2.64 -11.17 -11.68
N VAL A 59 -2.10 -12.34 -11.35
CA VAL A 59 -2.87 -13.58 -11.18
C VAL A 59 -2.39 -14.34 -9.93
N PRO A 60 -3.24 -15.15 -9.30
CA PRO A 60 -2.87 -15.90 -8.10
C PRO A 60 -1.63 -16.80 -8.28
N ALA A 61 -1.36 -17.28 -9.49
CA ALA A 61 -0.20 -18.11 -9.81
C ALA A 61 1.15 -17.39 -9.51
N ASN A 62 1.14 -16.06 -9.43
CA ASN A 62 2.33 -15.26 -9.12
C ASN A 62 2.60 -15.12 -7.61
N TYR A 63 1.77 -15.71 -6.76
CA TYR A 63 1.86 -15.63 -5.30
C TYR A 63 2.32 -16.96 -4.68
N PRO A 64 2.67 -16.99 -3.39
CA PRO A 64 2.98 -18.22 -2.68
C PRO A 64 1.88 -19.29 -2.84
N VAL A 65 2.28 -20.56 -2.82
CA VAL A 65 1.40 -21.71 -3.10
C VAL A 65 0.09 -21.67 -2.32
N ALA A 66 0.10 -21.21 -1.07
CA ALA A 66 -1.09 -21.08 -0.24
C ALA A 66 -2.16 -20.13 -0.80
N LEU A 67 -1.79 -19.24 -1.72
CA LEU A 67 -2.70 -18.26 -2.35
C LEU A 67 -3.07 -18.60 -3.79
N GLN A 68 -2.36 -19.55 -4.44
CA GLN A 68 -2.55 -19.85 -5.87
C GLN A 68 -3.92 -20.42 -6.21
N GLY A 69 -4.58 -21.10 -5.27
CA GLY A 69 -5.93 -21.64 -5.46
C GLY A 69 -7.06 -20.61 -5.22
N LYS A 70 -6.73 -19.40 -4.86
CA LYS A 70 -7.68 -18.34 -4.51
C LYS A 70 -7.89 -17.37 -5.67
N THR A 71 -8.83 -16.45 -5.51
CA THR A 71 -9.11 -15.39 -6.48
C THR A 71 -8.68 -14.05 -5.90
N ILE A 72 -8.00 -13.21 -6.68
CA ILE A 72 -7.69 -11.82 -6.29
C ILE A 72 -9.02 -11.05 -6.30
N VAL A 73 -9.37 -10.48 -5.15
CA VAL A 73 -10.58 -9.65 -5.00
C VAL A 73 -10.27 -8.18 -4.77
N GLY A 74 -9.02 -7.82 -4.51
CA GLY A 74 -8.64 -6.43 -4.38
C GLY A 74 -7.21 -6.23 -3.89
N TYR A 75 -6.88 -4.96 -3.69
CA TYR A 75 -5.61 -4.50 -3.17
C TYR A 75 -5.83 -3.44 -2.10
N ALA A 76 -5.01 -3.48 -1.07
CA ALA A 76 -4.97 -2.42 -0.09
C ALA A 76 -3.56 -1.84 0.03
N VAL A 77 -3.49 -0.56 0.30
CA VAL A 77 -2.27 0.18 0.57
C VAL A 77 -2.14 0.38 2.08
N ALA A 78 -0.93 0.31 2.60
CA ALA A 78 -0.65 0.61 4.00
C ALA A 78 -1.12 2.03 4.37
N ILE A 79 -1.62 2.21 5.60
CA ILE A 79 -2.04 3.55 6.07
C ILE A 79 -0.85 4.49 6.28
N GLU A 80 0.37 3.96 6.38
CA GLU A 80 1.59 4.74 6.57
C GLU A 80 2.72 4.33 5.63
N ASN A 81 3.71 5.20 5.49
CA ASN A 81 4.94 4.89 4.76
C ASN A 81 5.89 4.07 5.63
N VAL A 82 6.79 3.31 4.99
CA VAL A 82 7.87 2.57 5.68
C VAL A 82 8.72 3.48 6.58
N ALA A 83 8.86 4.74 6.19
CA ALA A 83 9.53 5.76 6.99
C ALA A 83 8.84 7.11 6.79
N ALA A 84 8.90 7.97 7.81
CA ALA A 84 8.36 9.32 7.75
C ALA A 84 9.06 10.21 6.71
N GLY A 85 10.33 9.93 6.41
CA GLY A 85 11.14 10.68 5.46
C GLY A 85 11.44 9.93 4.18
N ARG A 86 11.80 10.69 3.15
CA ARG A 86 12.29 10.14 1.88
C ARG A 86 13.60 9.41 2.09
N GLN A 87 13.82 8.33 1.38
CA GLN A 87 15.00 7.49 1.49
C GLN A 87 15.67 7.27 0.14
N SER A 88 16.98 7.06 0.17
CA SER A 88 17.70 6.45 -0.95
C SER A 88 17.51 4.95 -0.89
N LEU A 89 17.18 4.33 -2.01
CA LEU A 89 17.03 2.88 -2.08
C LEU A 89 18.38 2.15 -1.95
N ASN A 90 19.41 2.70 -2.59
CA ASN A 90 20.78 2.19 -2.51
C ASN A 90 21.78 3.35 -2.65
N PRO A 91 22.23 3.97 -1.55
CA PRO A 91 23.09 5.16 -1.59
C PRO A 91 24.47 4.89 -2.20
N ASP A 92 24.98 3.67 -2.10
CA ASP A 92 26.35 3.34 -2.50
C ASP A 92 26.42 2.64 -3.85
N GLY A 93 25.27 2.28 -4.43
CA GLY A 93 25.30 1.24 -5.42
C GLY A 93 24.60 1.45 -6.73
N VAL A 94 24.84 0.46 -7.50
CA VAL A 94 24.16 0.07 -8.71
C VAL A 94 23.33 -1.15 -8.33
N LEU A 95 22.15 -1.30 -8.85
CA LEU A 95 21.36 -2.52 -8.70
C LEU A 95 22.16 -3.67 -9.28
N THR A 96 22.44 -4.68 -8.46
CA THR A 96 23.12 -5.91 -8.87
C THR A 96 22.06 -6.98 -9.19
N ASN A 97 22.43 -7.97 -10.00
CA ASN A 97 21.52 -9.07 -10.35
C ASN A 97 20.19 -8.58 -10.92
N LEU A 98 20.28 -7.67 -11.89
CA LEU A 98 19.11 -7.22 -12.64
C LEU A 98 18.34 -8.44 -13.14
N VAL A 99 17.20 -8.64 -12.56
CA VAL A 99 16.22 -9.52 -13.18
C VAL A 99 15.71 -8.76 -14.41
N GLU A 100 16.05 -9.23 -15.60
CA GLU A 100 15.51 -8.71 -16.88
C GLU A 100 14.01 -8.94 -16.94
N THR A 101 13.21 -8.25 -16.12
CA THR A 101 11.89 -8.80 -15.95
C THR A 101 10.87 -7.84 -15.45
N ALA A 102 11.19 -6.59 -15.43
CA ALA A 102 10.17 -5.58 -15.14
C ALA A 102 8.92 -5.76 -16.03
N ALA A 103 9.09 -6.26 -17.25
CA ALA A 103 7.98 -6.51 -18.16
C ALA A 103 7.21 -7.82 -17.89
N SER A 104 7.81 -8.81 -17.20
CA SER A 104 7.19 -10.10 -16.91
C SER A 104 6.74 -10.28 -15.47
N MET A 105 7.26 -9.47 -14.54
CA MET A 105 6.85 -9.48 -13.15
C MET A 105 5.68 -8.53 -12.94
N THR A 106 4.53 -9.09 -12.76
CA THR A 106 3.27 -8.34 -12.67
C THR A 106 2.80 -8.11 -11.25
N ASN A 107 3.45 -8.73 -10.27
CA ASN A 107 3.07 -8.51 -8.87
C ASN A 107 4.24 -8.03 -8.01
N GLY A 108 3.90 -7.20 -7.01
CA GLY A 108 4.88 -6.62 -6.11
C GLY A 108 5.58 -7.63 -5.22
N THR A 109 4.98 -8.79 -4.92
CA THR A 109 5.56 -9.80 -4.03
C THR A 109 6.86 -10.35 -4.62
N GLN A 110 6.82 -10.82 -5.85
CA GLN A 110 8.01 -11.38 -6.53
C GLN A 110 9.08 -10.31 -6.77
N ILE A 111 8.66 -9.13 -7.23
CA ILE A 111 9.61 -8.06 -7.57
C ILE A 111 10.22 -7.44 -6.31
N THR A 112 9.49 -7.39 -5.21
CA THR A 112 10.04 -6.90 -3.93
C THR A 112 11.24 -7.74 -3.49
N GLU A 113 11.13 -9.06 -3.53
CA GLU A 113 12.25 -9.96 -3.19
C GLU A 113 13.46 -9.71 -4.10
N ALA A 114 13.21 -9.62 -5.41
CA ALA A 114 14.26 -9.32 -6.39
C ALA A 114 14.92 -7.96 -6.14
N LEU A 115 14.13 -6.91 -5.86
CA LEU A 115 14.64 -5.59 -5.54
C LEU A 115 15.49 -5.61 -4.27
N LEU A 116 14.98 -6.16 -3.18
CA LEU A 116 15.69 -6.23 -1.89
C LEU A 116 17.00 -7.03 -1.99
N THR A 117 17.01 -8.05 -2.84
CA THR A 117 18.23 -8.79 -3.16
C THR A 117 19.21 -7.94 -3.96
N SER A 118 18.71 -7.18 -4.94
CA SER A 118 19.53 -6.37 -5.84
C SER A 118 20.17 -5.17 -5.16
N ILE A 119 19.52 -4.59 -4.15
CA ILE A 119 20.09 -3.46 -3.39
C ILE A 119 21.05 -3.92 -2.28
N GLY A 120 21.03 -5.20 -1.89
CA GLY A 120 21.87 -5.74 -0.81
C GLY A 120 21.51 -5.20 0.59
N ASP A 121 22.45 -5.26 1.52
CA ASP A 121 22.24 -4.87 2.91
C ASP A 121 22.45 -3.37 3.11
N VAL A 122 21.42 -2.60 2.78
CA VAL A 122 21.39 -1.13 2.90
C VAL A 122 20.33 -0.69 3.91
N ALA A 123 20.43 0.55 4.34
CA ALA A 123 19.52 1.13 5.34
C ALA A 123 18.03 1.04 4.94
N PHE A 124 17.71 1.21 3.66
CA PHE A 124 16.34 1.08 3.17
C PHE A 124 15.78 -0.33 3.43
N LYS A 125 16.55 -1.39 3.07
CA LYS A 125 16.14 -2.78 3.30
C LYS A 125 15.89 -3.05 4.78
N THR A 126 16.84 -2.66 5.64
CA THR A 126 16.69 -2.80 7.09
C THR A 126 15.46 -2.10 7.63
N THR A 127 15.19 -0.89 7.14
CA THR A 127 14.00 -0.11 7.55
C THR A 127 12.71 -0.79 7.07
N TYR A 128 12.69 -1.28 5.84
CA TYR A 128 11.54 -1.99 5.27
C TYR A 128 11.24 -3.29 6.03
N GLU A 129 12.25 -4.12 6.25
CA GLU A 129 12.10 -5.39 6.96
C GLU A 129 11.64 -5.20 8.41
N LYS A 130 12.17 -4.17 9.08
CA LYS A 130 11.72 -3.79 10.43
C LYS A 130 10.24 -3.38 10.39
N TRP A 131 9.86 -2.50 9.47
CA TRP A 131 8.48 -2.04 9.32
C TRP A 131 7.53 -3.22 9.07
N VAL A 132 7.87 -4.15 8.17
CA VAL A 132 7.07 -5.36 7.90
C VAL A 132 6.93 -6.22 9.17
N GLY A 133 7.99 -6.36 9.97
CA GLY A 133 7.95 -7.08 11.23
C GLY A 133 7.01 -6.45 12.28
N GLU A 134 6.95 -5.13 12.30
CA GLU A 134 6.06 -4.36 13.19
C GLU A 134 4.59 -4.35 12.71
N HIS A 135 4.35 -4.60 11.42
CA HIS A 135 3.02 -4.61 10.78
C HIS A 135 2.64 -6.00 10.27
N SER A 136 2.83 -7.01 11.11
CA SER A 136 2.55 -8.40 10.73
C SER A 136 1.07 -8.62 10.40
N LEU A 137 0.82 -9.42 9.36
CA LEU A 137 -0.52 -9.82 8.92
C LEU A 137 -0.80 -11.25 9.42
N SER A 138 -2.05 -11.52 9.77
CA SER A 138 -2.46 -12.81 10.33
C SER A 138 -3.50 -13.56 9.50
N SER A 139 -3.84 -13.06 8.33
CA SER A 139 -4.84 -13.66 7.44
C SER A 139 -4.22 -14.54 6.35
N GLU A 140 -4.76 -15.73 6.17
CA GLU A 140 -4.45 -16.58 5.01
C GLU A 140 -5.00 -16.06 3.68
N ASN A 141 -5.83 -15.02 3.72
CA ASN A 141 -6.41 -14.36 2.55
C ASN A 141 -5.70 -13.07 2.16
N LEU A 142 -4.58 -12.77 2.80
CA LEU A 142 -3.73 -11.63 2.46
C LEU A 142 -2.37 -12.13 1.96
N SER A 143 -1.80 -11.42 0.99
CA SER A 143 -0.37 -11.58 0.70
C SER A 143 0.46 -11.02 1.87
N ALA A 144 1.76 -11.31 1.90
CA ALA A 144 2.68 -10.49 2.68
C ALA A 144 2.68 -9.04 2.17
N TRP A 145 3.15 -8.10 2.98
CA TRP A 145 3.46 -6.75 2.52
C TRP A 145 4.52 -6.78 1.43
N TYR A 146 4.33 -5.97 0.40
CA TYR A 146 5.29 -5.82 -0.66
C TYR A 146 5.42 -4.37 -1.12
N ILE A 147 6.54 -4.05 -1.75
CA ILE A 147 6.73 -2.79 -2.46
C ILE A 147 5.98 -2.91 -3.79
N PRO A 148 5.01 -2.02 -4.08
CA PRO A 148 4.18 -2.15 -5.27
C PRO A 148 5.01 -2.13 -6.56
N THR A 149 4.52 -2.80 -7.59
CA THR A 149 5.00 -2.57 -8.95
C THR A 149 4.62 -1.18 -9.43
N LEU A 150 5.21 -0.74 -10.53
CA LEU A 150 4.79 0.52 -11.15
C LEU A 150 3.29 0.52 -11.49
N SER A 151 2.77 -0.57 -12.04
CA SER A 151 1.35 -0.69 -12.38
C SER A 151 0.44 -0.60 -11.17
N GLN A 152 0.80 -1.25 -10.05
CA GLN A 152 0.04 -1.20 -8.80
C GLN A 152 0.11 0.19 -8.17
N LEU A 153 1.29 0.80 -8.16
CA LEU A 153 1.49 2.15 -7.65
C LEU A 153 0.73 3.18 -8.50
N SER A 154 0.77 3.04 -9.83
CA SER A 154 0.04 3.91 -10.75
C SER A 154 -1.48 3.77 -10.59
N ALA A 155 -1.99 2.54 -10.38
CA ALA A 155 -3.40 2.32 -10.10
C ALA A 155 -3.84 2.99 -8.78
N PHE A 156 -3.04 2.88 -7.72
CA PHE A 156 -3.29 3.56 -6.46
C PHE A 156 -3.28 5.08 -6.63
N MET A 157 -2.25 5.62 -7.28
CA MET A 157 -2.14 7.07 -7.51
C MET A 157 -3.24 7.59 -8.44
N GLY A 158 -3.69 6.78 -9.41
CA GLY A 158 -4.85 7.10 -10.26
C GLY A 158 -6.16 7.13 -9.48
N THR A 159 -6.26 6.39 -8.38
CA THR A 159 -7.40 6.46 -7.46
C THR A 159 -7.37 7.74 -6.62
N LEU A 160 -6.19 8.21 -6.24
CA LEU A 160 -6.02 9.44 -5.45
C LEU A 160 -6.02 10.71 -6.30
N PHE A 161 -5.37 10.66 -7.46
CA PHE A 161 -5.06 11.83 -8.27
C PHE A 161 -5.35 11.59 -9.75
N THR A 162 -5.41 12.67 -10.51
CA THR A 162 -5.38 12.56 -11.97
C THR A 162 -3.97 12.18 -12.41
N MET A 163 -3.84 10.99 -13.01
CA MET A 163 -2.58 10.55 -13.61
C MET A 163 -2.59 10.70 -15.12
N LYS A 164 -1.48 11.17 -15.68
CA LYS A 164 -1.29 11.20 -17.13
C LYS A 164 -1.25 9.76 -17.66
N GLY A 165 -2.17 9.44 -18.57
CA GLY A 165 -2.24 8.13 -19.21
C GLY A 165 -2.97 7.04 -18.41
N VAL A 166 -3.44 7.34 -17.21
CA VAL A 166 -4.27 6.43 -16.40
C VAL A 166 -5.63 7.07 -16.16
N SER A 167 -6.70 6.35 -16.46
CA SER A 167 -8.05 6.81 -16.14
C SER A 167 -8.23 6.83 -14.63
N ALA A 168 -8.45 7.99 -14.06
CA ALA A 168 -8.76 8.13 -12.65
C ALA A 168 -10.15 7.56 -12.36
N THR A 169 -10.20 6.44 -11.65
CA THR A 169 -11.46 5.78 -11.26
C THR A 169 -11.74 5.94 -9.76
N GLY A 170 -11.00 6.81 -9.07
CA GLY A 170 -11.12 7.00 -7.64
C GLY A 170 -12.45 7.61 -7.22
N SER A 171 -13.04 7.12 -6.12
CA SER A 171 -14.14 7.80 -5.48
C SER A 171 -13.66 9.09 -4.80
N GLU A 172 -14.49 10.13 -4.78
CA GLU A 172 -14.17 11.35 -4.03
C GLU A 172 -13.99 11.05 -2.54
N ASP A 173 -14.72 10.07 -2.00
CA ASP A 173 -14.64 9.63 -0.62
C ASP A 173 -13.24 9.11 -0.28
N PHE A 174 -12.62 8.36 -1.19
CA PHE A 174 -11.27 7.84 -1.01
C PHE A 174 -10.21 8.97 -0.94
N ARG A 175 -10.38 10.02 -1.74
CA ARG A 175 -9.46 11.18 -1.75
C ARG A 175 -9.53 12.01 -0.47
N ASN A 176 -10.66 11.96 0.21
CA ASN A 176 -10.93 12.74 1.41
C ASN A 176 -10.68 11.96 2.71
N LEU A 177 -10.18 10.73 2.63
CA LEU A 177 -9.81 9.97 3.82
C LEU A 177 -8.62 10.64 4.54
N PRO A 178 -8.76 11.00 5.82
CA PRO A 178 -7.71 11.69 6.59
C PRO A 178 -6.37 10.96 6.58
N GLU A 179 -6.38 9.64 6.51
CA GLU A 179 -5.19 8.78 6.51
C GLU A 179 -4.31 9.00 5.28
N PHE A 180 -4.88 9.41 4.17
CA PHE A 180 -4.11 9.79 2.98
C PHE A 180 -3.61 11.23 3.04
N GLU A 181 -4.29 12.10 3.79
CA GLU A 181 -3.81 13.45 4.05
C GLU A 181 -2.72 13.51 5.11
N PHE A 182 -2.81 12.65 6.13
CA PHE A 182 -2.06 12.81 7.37
C PHE A 182 -1.23 11.59 7.80
N ALA A 183 -1.26 10.49 7.06
CA ALA A 183 -0.46 9.33 7.42
C ALA A 183 1.03 9.72 7.56
N ASN A 184 1.49 9.75 8.78
CA ASN A 184 2.86 10.14 9.19
C ASN A 184 3.33 11.51 8.69
N GLY A 185 2.54 12.52 8.98
CA GLY A 185 2.88 13.89 8.66
C GLY A 185 2.73 14.16 7.17
N LYS A 186 1.49 14.16 6.73
CA LYS A 186 1.07 14.69 5.44
C LYS A 186 1.69 13.97 4.24
N MET A 187 0.92 13.17 3.55
CA MET A 187 1.30 12.73 2.20
C MET A 187 1.72 13.93 1.34
N PHE A 188 1.16 15.10 1.65
CA PHE A 188 1.48 16.37 0.98
C PHE A 188 1.44 17.49 1.99
N ASP A 189 2.59 18.05 2.28
CA ASP A 189 2.63 19.43 2.74
C ASP A 189 2.43 20.33 1.51
N ARG A 190 1.18 20.75 1.30
CA ARG A 190 0.82 21.61 0.17
C ARG A 190 1.59 22.94 0.17
N GLU A 191 2.18 23.32 1.28
CA GLU A 191 2.88 24.59 1.43
C GLU A 191 4.38 24.47 1.19
N THR A 192 4.97 23.29 1.41
CA THR A 192 6.43 23.14 1.42
C THR A 192 6.98 22.14 0.41
N ILE A 193 6.17 21.27 -0.18
CA ILE A 193 6.67 20.22 -1.09
C ILE A 193 6.12 20.42 -2.50
N ALA A 194 6.96 20.95 -3.38
CA ALA A 194 6.64 21.06 -4.81
C ALA A 194 6.63 19.70 -5.53
N THR A 195 7.33 18.69 -5.03
CA THR A 195 7.49 17.39 -5.69
C THR A 195 7.79 16.27 -4.68
N VAL A 196 7.05 15.15 -4.78
CA VAL A 196 7.29 13.93 -3.99
C VAL A 196 7.42 12.74 -4.93
N ASN A 197 8.41 11.88 -4.68
CA ASN A 197 8.57 10.61 -5.40
C ASN A 197 8.12 9.46 -4.51
N TYR A 198 7.39 8.51 -5.10
CA TYR A 198 7.12 7.19 -4.53
C TYR A 198 7.82 6.13 -5.36
N ALA A 199 8.64 5.30 -4.72
CA ALA A 199 9.33 4.21 -5.39
C ALA A 199 8.39 3.02 -5.60
N SER A 200 8.53 2.37 -6.75
CA SER A 200 8.02 1.01 -6.97
C SER A 200 9.15 -0.01 -6.92
N SER A 201 8.80 -1.28 -6.87
CA SER A 201 9.76 -2.38 -6.99
C SER A 201 10.21 -2.65 -8.43
N THR A 202 9.59 -2.01 -9.41
CA THR A 202 9.91 -2.22 -10.84
C THR A 202 11.28 -1.65 -11.18
N ILE A 203 12.24 -2.52 -11.44
CA ILE A 203 13.60 -2.15 -11.83
C ILE A 203 13.58 -1.69 -13.30
N ASN A 204 14.04 -0.47 -13.53
CA ASN A 204 14.10 0.10 -14.87
C ASN A 204 15.48 -0.12 -15.52
N ASN A 205 16.54 0.10 -14.77
CA ASN A 205 17.93 -0.17 -15.17
C ASN A 205 18.84 -0.26 -13.95
N GLN A 206 20.14 -0.42 -14.15
CA GLN A 206 21.12 -0.55 -13.05
C GLN A 206 21.15 0.60 -12.05
N SER A 207 20.62 1.75 -12.40
CA SER A 207 20.67 2.94 -11.55
C SER A 207 19.30 3.43 -11.12
N ASN A 208 18.22 2.89 -11.70
CA ASN A 208 16.88 3.41 -11.47
C ASN A 208 15.84 2.31 -11.26
N VAL A 209 14.94 2.55 -10.32
CA VAL A 209 13.63 1.93 -10.28
C VAL A 209 12.60 2.87 -10.91
N SER A 210 11.53 2.31 -11.40
CA SER A 210 10.37 3.08 -11.79
C SER A 210 9.63 3.56 -10.54
N GLY A 211 8.84 4.61 -10.67
CA GLY A 211 8.03 5.11 -9.58
C GLY A 211 7.04 6.16 -10.05
N VAL A 212 6.38 6.80 -9.12
CA VAL A 212 5.45 7.89 -9.40
C VAL A 212 5.96 9.16 -8.73
N ARG A 213 6.04 10.21 -9.52
CA ARG A 213 6.33 11.57 -9.07
C ARG A 213 5.01 12.33 -8.95
N ILE A 214 4.80 12.93 -7.80
CA ILE A 214 3.68 13.79 -7.54
C ILE A 214 4.17 15.23 -7.53
N ASN A 215 3.51 16.07 -8.30
CA ASN A 215 3.80 17.49 -8.40
C ASN A 215 2.62 18.28 -7.84
N VAL A 216 2.91 19.27 -7.01
CA VAL A 216 1.94 20.27 -6.59
C VAL A 216 2.25 21.56 -7.35
N ASN A 217 1.35 21.94 -8.24
CA ASN A 217 1.54 23.13 -9.06
C ASN A 217 0.26 23.99 -9.02
N ASN A 218 0.38 25.20 -8.46
CA ASN A 218 -0.73 26.16 -8.32
C ASN A 218 -2.00 25.55 -7.68
N GLY A 219 -1.83 24.70 -6.65
CA GLY A 219 -2.96 24.04 -5.98
C GLY A 219 -3.53 22.84 -6.73
N VAL A 220 -3.01 22.52 -7.91
CA VAL A 220 -3.34 21.30 -8.65
C VAL A 220 -2.29 20.24 -8.32
N ILE A 221 -2.79 19.07 -7.90
CA ILE A 221 -1.95 17.90 -7.65
C ILE A 221 -2.06 17.00 -8.86
N ASP A 222 -0.93 16.72 -9.50
CA ASP A 222 -0.84 15.73 -10.57
C ASP A 222 0.20 14.66 -10.25
N ALA A 223 0.01 13.49 -10.79
CA ALA A 223 0.95 12.38 -10.68
C ALA A 223 1.43 11.94 -12.08
N GLN A 224 2.68 11.54 -12.17
CA GLN A 224 3.26 11.01 -13.40
C GLN A 224 4.28 9.91 -13.10
N GLU A 225 4.36 8.95 -13.98
CA GLU A 225 5.43 7.96 -13.91
C GLU A 225 6.80 8.63 -14.09
N ALA A 226 7.78 8.16 -13.32
CA ALA A 226 9.14 8.70 -13.32
C ALA A 226 10.18 7.62 -13.03
N GLY A 227 11.37 7.77 -13.58
CA GLY A 227 12.55 7.03 -13.13
C GLY A 227 13.07 7.65 -11.82
N ILE A 228 13.35 6.80 -10.84
CA ILE A 228 13.88 7.19 -9.52
C ILE A 228 15.29 6.63 -9.39
N ASP A 229 16.28 7.50 -9.28
CA ASP A 229 17.68 7.13 -9.07
C ASP A 229 17.84 6.45 -7.69
N VAL A 230 18.35 5.23 -7.68
CA VAL A 230 18.52 4.45 -6.45
C VAL A 230 19.50 5.08 -5.47
N LYS A 231 20.48 5.85 -5.95
CA LYS A 231 21.42 6.61 -5.11
C LYS A 231 20.76 7.79 -4.39
N GLY A 232 19.59 8.23 -4.90
CA GLY A 232 18.79 9.24 -4.25
C GLY A 232 19.53 10.53 -3.97
N LYS A 233 20.04 11.22 -5.01
CA LYS A 233 20.41 12.63 -4.85
C LYS A 233 19.24 13.35 -4.19
N ALA A 234 19.48 14.40 -3.45
CA ALA A 234 18.52 15.02 -2.52
C ALA A 234 17.09 15.25 -3.06
N ASN A 235 16.93 15.40 -4.37
CA ASN A 235 15.64 15.59 -5.03
C ASN A 235 15.05 14.30 -5.65
N GLN A 236 15.72 13.15 -5.51
CA GLN A 236 15.30 11.87 -6.07
C GLN A 236 15.08 10.78 -5.01
N GLN A 237 15.29 11.12 -3.74
CA GLN A 237 14.85 10.27 -2.65
C GLN A 237 13.35 10.04 -2.73
N ALA A 238 12.92 8.83 -2.38
CA ALA A 238 11.54 8.41 -2.51
C ALA A 238 10.94 7.98 -1.18
N LEU A 239 9.63 8.08 -1.09
CA LEU A 239 8.84 7.38 -0.09
C LEU A 239 8.55 5.96 -0.58
N CYS A 240 8.36 5.05 0.34
CA CYS A 240 7.87 3.71 0.09
C CYS A 240 6.56 3.50 0.85
N ARG A 241 5.51 3.16 0.11
CA ARG A 241 4.19 2.82 0.67
C ARG A 241 3.88 1.38 0.32
N PRO A 242 3.97 0.44 1.28
CA PRO A 242 3.68 -0.98 1.03
C PRO A 242 2.23 -1.23 0.63
N MET A 243 2.03 -2.34 -0.06
CA MET A 243 0.72 -2.84 -0.45
C MET A 243 0.55 -4.31 -0.09
N ILE A 244 -0.69 -4.76 -0.08
CA ILE A 244 -1.08 -6.16 0.00
C ILE A 244 -2.13 -6.47 -1.05
N THR A 245 -2.17 -7.74 -1.45
CA THR A 245 -3.22 -8.29 -2.29
C THR A 245 -4.18 -9.08 -1.44
N ILE A 246 -5.46 -8.92 -1.69
CA ILE A 246 -6.57 -9.53 -0.96
C ILE A 246 -7.16 -10.65 -1.81
N PHE A 247 -7.35 -11.81 -1.21
CA PHE A 247 -7.84 -13.02 -1.85
C PHE A 247 -9.15 -13.51 -1.22
N LYS A 248 -9.87 -14.31 -2.01
CA LYS A 248 -11.05 -15.05 -1.59
C LYS A 248 -10.98 -16.49 -2.06
#